data_6d2bd831a6dd7a402d4f699fabb58235
#
_entry.id   6d2bd831a6dd7a402d4f699fabb58235
#
_cell.length_a   1.000
_cell.length_b   1.000
_cell.length_c   1.000
_cell.angle_alpha   90.00
_cell.angle_beta   90.00
_cell.angle_gamma   90.00
#
_symmetry.space_group_name_H-M   'P 1'
#
loop_
_entity.id
_entity.type
_entity.pdbx_description
1 polymer ?
#
loop_
_entity_poly.entity_id
_entity_poly.type
_entity_poly.pdbx_seq_one_letter_code
_entity_poly.pdbx_strand_id
1 'polypeptide(L)'
;MEIKKISDELERIVESKRIPNALIFETDGLNSELEMSLEFAKKILLSNEQNPVNQNKIVKDLHSLSYPDLHIVFPIPISNNKAKDLYDYHYKAWSEMALKNNMKVSLSKWKETISYGNKQPIINIDSVRSVIRKLAVSSFHSNFKIIVFWMADKMNEEASNMLLKTIEEPGDGTVFILLTEDIRKLLPTIVSRCQVIGVGGINKKRTGALENNEFEALFSDLMRNAFQANKNSKSLAQLINWSRIVGKMDKQDAQDFFKFSIELLRQAYLKNMEIEELVSFKPTTEFNFDAFSRFITKNNIEELSSGFENAIYESSRNVKLSMIATDIAFKTTKLIHGG
;
A
#
# COMPACT_ATOMS: atom_id res chain seq x y z
N MET A 1 6.74 10.51 14.16
CA MET A 1 7.88 11.31 13.65
C MET A 1 7.83 11.42 12.11
N GLU A 2 7.47 10.38 11.38
CA GLU A 2 7.41 10.36 9.90
C GLU A 2 6.27 11.19 9.31
N ILE A 3 5.05 11.09 9.81
CA ILE A 3 3.91 11.92 9.35
C ILE A 3 4.24 13.41 9.43
N LYS A 4 5.01 13.84 10.45
CA LYS A 4 5.45 15.22 10.58
C LYS A 4 6.44 15.62 9.48
N LYS A 5 7.38 14.74 9.12
CA LYS A 5 8.33 14.99 8.02
C LYS A 5 7.63 15.18 6.67
N ILE A 6 6.60 14.36 6.42
CA ILE A 6 5.80 14.45 5.19
C ILE A 6 4.97 15.73 5.19
N SER A 7 4.33 16.05 6.32
CA SER A 7 3.62 17.33 6.45
C SER A 7 4.53 18.51 6.18
N ASP A 8 5.75 18.47 6.69
CA ASP A 8 6.77 19.52 6.49
C ASP A 8 7.24 19.56 5.00
N GLU A 9 7.34 18.41 4.33
CA GLU A 9 7.68 18.34 2.90
C GLU A 9 6.55 18.90 2.03
N LEU A 10 5.31 18.51 2.30
CA LEU A 10 4.12 19.04 1.60
C LEU A 10 3.97 20.56 1.83
N GLU A 11 4.30 21.04 3.01
CA GLU A 11 4.30 22.46 3.33
C GLU A 11 5.32 23.23 2.50
N ARG A 12 6.57 22.72 2.41
CA ARG A 12 7.61 23.31 1.55
C ARG A 12 7.22 23.36 0.08
N ILE A 13 6.52 22.33 -0.43
CA ILE A 13 6.01 22.32 -1.81
C ILE A 13 5.06 23.50 -2.02
N VAL A 14 4.13 23.73 -1.10
CA VAL A 14 3.18 24.85 -1.20
C VAL A 14 3.87 26.20 -1.06
N GLU A 15 4.77 26.34 -0.08
CA GLU A 15 5.54 27.58 0.17
C GLU A 15 6.43 27.95 -1.01
N SER A 16 7.01 26.96 -1.71
CA SER A 16 7.85 27.18 -2.88
C SER A 16 7.06 27.73 -4.08
N LYS A 17 5.72 27.72 -4.03
CA LYS A 17 4.82 28.06 -5.15
C LYS A 17 5.07 27.24 -6.43
N ARG A 18 5.78 26.10 -6.29
CA ARG A 18 6.06 25.16 -7.40
C ARG A 18 5.36 23.85 -7.10
N ILE A 19 4.04 23.84 -7.27
CA ILE A 19 3.23 22.66 -7.03
C ILE A 19 3.37 21.73 -8.24
N PRO A 20 3.84 20.48 -8.05
CA PRO A 20 3.92 19.51 -9.12
C PRO A 20 2.53 19.19 -9.66
N ASN A 21 2.42 18.98 -10.98
CA ASN A 21 1.15 18.60 -11.60
C ASN A 21 0.69 17.18 -11.21
N ALA A 22 1.62 16.32 -10.79
CA ALA A 22 1.29 14.97 -10.37
C ALA A 22 2.19 14.51 -9.21
N LEU A 23 1.57 13.97 -8.17
CA LEU A 23 2.22 13.40 -7.00
C LEU A 23 1.71 11.99 -6.75
N ILE A 24 2.60 11.12 -6.26
CA ILE A 24 2.24 9.81 -5.72
C ILE A 24 2.50 9.84 -4.22
N PHE A 25 1.48 9.54 -3.43
CA PHE A 25 1.64 9.24 -2.01
C PHE A 25 1.68 7.72 -1.88
N GLU A 26 2.87 7.18 -1.64
CA GLU A 26 3.02 5.78 -1.29
C GLU A 26 2.83 5.63 0.21
N THR A 27 1.82 4.87 0.60
CA THR A 27 1.43 4.69 1.99
C THR A 27 1.56 3.24 2.40
N ASP A 28 1.76 2.98 3.66
CA ASP A 28 1.86 1.62 4.19
C ASP A 28 0.55 1.10 4.82
N GLY A 29 -0.58 1.61 4.35
CA GLY A 29 -1.91 1.15 4.76
C GLY A 29 -2.42 1.75 6.07
N LEU A 30 -1.91 2.93 6.47
CA LEU A 30 -2.34 3.65 7.68
C LEU A 30 -3.79 4.17 7.60
N ASN A 31 -4.48 4.00 6.47
CA ASN A 31 -5.82 4.53 6.19
C ASN A 31 -5.96 6.06 6.41
N SER A 32 -4.85 6.80 6.53
CA SER A 32 -4.80 8.25 6.72
C SER A 32 -4.38 9.00 5.46
N GLU A 33 -4.07 8.29 4.38
CA GLU A 33 -3.60 8.87 3.12
C GLU A 33 -4.61 9.81 2.49
N LEU A 34 -5.90 9.47 2.58
CA LEU A 34 -6.96 10.36 2.10
C LEU A 34 -7.02 11.65 2.91
N GLU A 35 -6.97 11.57 4.24
CA GLU A 35 -6.93 12.72 5.13
C GLU A 35 -5.74 13.63 4.81
N MET A 36 -4.54 13.05 4.64
CA MET A 36 -3.33 13.80 4.27
C MET A 36 -3.45 14.47 2.90
N SER A 37 -4.01 13.77 1.92
CA SER A 37 -4.22 14.34 0.58
C SER A 37 -5.19 15.52 0.60
N LEU A 38 -6.23 15.46 1.43
CA LEU A 38 -7.19 16.55 1.61
C LEU A 38 -6.58 17.74 2.38
N GLU A 39 -5.73 17.49 3.38
CA GLU A 39 -4.98 18.56 4.05
C GLU A 39 -3.99 19.24 3.10
N PHE A 40 -3.33 18.48 2.24
CA PHE A 40 -2.48 19.05 1.20
C PHE A 40 -3.30 19.85 0.18
N ALA A 41 -4.44 19.32 -0.30
CA ALA A 41 -5.37 20.02 -1.16
C ALA A 41 -5.83 21.35 -0.53
N LYS A 42 -6.15 21.35 0.75
CA LYS A 42 -6.52 22.55 1.50
C LYS A 42 -5.42 23.60 1.48
N LYS A 43 -4.17 23.20 1.74
CA LYS A 43 -3.02 24.12 1.70
C LYS A 43 -2.83 24.73 0.32
N ILE A 44 -2.97 23.95 -0.76
CA ILE A 44 -2.89 24.43 -2.15
C ILE A 44 -3.98 25.47 -2.44
N LEU A 45 -5.22 25.13 -2.11
CA LEU A 45 -6.38 25.99 -2.41
C LEU A 45 -6.37 27.30 -1.61
N LEU A 46 -5.85 27.25 -0.37
CA LEU A 46 -5.72 28.43 0.48
C LEU A 46 -4.50 29.30 0.14
N SER A 47 -3.50 28.75 -0.57
CA SER A 47 -2.23 29.47 -0.81
C SER A 47 -2.36 30.79 -1.57
N ASN A 48 -3.40 30.93 -2.39
CA ASN A 48 -3.68 32.12 -3.18
C ASN A 48 -4.97 32.86 -2.75
N GLU A 49 -5.69 32.38 -1.73
CA GLU A 49 -6.94 32.99 -1.27
C GLU A 49 -6.68 33.90 -0.07
N GLN A 50 -6.99 35.18 -0.23
CA GLN A 50 -6.79 36.19 0.83
C GLN A 50 -8.07 36.55 1.59
N ASN A 51 -9.24 36.22 1.02
CA ASN A 51 -10.52 36.56 1.65
C ASN A 51 -10.88 35.51 2.73
N PRO A 52 -11.00 35.89 4.02
CA PRO A 52 -11.33 34.96 5.11
C PRO A 52 -12.68 34.22 4.92
N VAL A 53 -13.65 34.87 4.29
CA VAL A 53 -14.97 34.26 4.02
C VAL A 53 -14.82 33.10 3.02
N ASN A 54 -14.03 33.30 1.96
CA ASN A 54 -13.74 32.27 0.98
C ASN A 54 -12.90 31.15 1.58
N GLN A 55 -11.89 31.47 2.41
CA GLN A 55 -11.07 30.49 3.12
C GLN A 55 -11.96 29.56 3.98
N ASN A 56 -12.87 30.13 4.77
CA ASN A 56 -13.81 29.35 5.59
C ASN A 56 -14.72 28.46 4.73
N LYS A 57 -15.17 28.96 3.58
CA LYS A 57 -15.99 28.20 2.64
C LYS A 57 -15.20 27.03 2.05
N ILE A 58 -13.96 27.27 1.57
CA ILE A 58 -13.07 26.23 1.04
C ILE A 58 -12.89 25.12 2.08
N VAL A 59 -12.54 25.48 3.32
CA VAL A 59 -12.34 24.50 4.40
C VAL A 59 -13.60 23.68 4.65
N LYS A 60 -14.77 24.33 4.75
CA LYS A 60 -16.05 23.64 4.97
C LYS A 60 -16.38 22.68 3.83
N ASP A 61 -16.26 23.15 2.60
CA ASP A 61 -16.62 22.37 1.41
C ASP A 61 -15.64 21.19 1.19
N LEU A 62 -14.36 21.35 1.53
CA LEU A 62 -13.39 20.25 1.54
C LEU A 62 -13.74 19.20 2.60
N HIS A 63 -14.06 19.63 3.82
CA HIS A 63 -14.46 18.70 4.89
C HIS A 63 -15.72 17.91 4.57
N SER A 64 -16.63 18.47 3.76
CA SER A 64 -17.85 17.79 3.31
C SER A 64 -17.70 17.09 1.95
N LEU A 65 -16.49 17.07 1.38
CA LEU A 65 -16.20 16.51 0.04
C LEU A 65 -17.09 17.11 -1.06
N SER A 66 -17.53 18.34 -0.89
CA SER A 66 -18.42 19.05 -1.82
C SER A 66 -17.75 20.21 -2.56
N TYR A 67 -16.42 20.38 -2.41
CA TYR A 67 -15.70 21.44 -3.10
C TYR A 67 -15.69 21.19 -4.61
N PRO A 68 -16.14 22.16 -5.44
CA PRO A 68 -16.37 21.94 -6.88
C PRO A 68 -15.14 21.54 -7.69
N ASP A 69 -13.95 22.05 -7.32
CA ASP A 69 -12.69 21.79 -7.99
C ASP A 69 -11.89 20.65 -7.34
N LEU A 70 -12.49 19.88 -6.39
CA LEU A 70 -11.96 18.65 -5.84
C LEU A 70 -12.69 17.45 -6.44
N HIS A 71 -11.96 16.56 -7.07
CA HIS A 71 -12.50 15.33 -7.62
C HIS A 71 -11.77 14.12 -7.02
N ILE A 72 -12.52 13.10 -6.60
CA ILE A 72 -11.93 11.90 -6.00
C ILE A 72 -12.31 10.70 -6.85
N VAL A 73 -11.33 10.03 -7.42
CA VAL A 73 -11.49 8.77 -8.16
C VAL A 73 -11.23 7.61 -7.21
N PHE A 74 -12.10 6.61 -7.23
CA PHE A 74 -12.02 5.44 -6.34
C PHE A 74 -12.46 4.18 -7.08
N PRO A 75 -12.06 2.99 -6.60
CA PRO A 75 -12.46 1.72 -7.22
C PRO A 75 -13.96 1.49 -7.14
N ILE A 76 -14.59 1.16 -8.26
CA ILE A 76 -16.02 0.84 -8.35
C ILE A 76 -16.23 -0.62 -8.76
N PRO A 77 -17.42 -1.20 -8.47
CA PRO A 77 -17.78 -2.52 -8.92
C PRO A 77 -17.75 -2.64 -10.45
N ILE A 78 -17.27 -3.77 -10.95
CA ILE A 78 -17.37 -4.08 -12.38
C ILE A 78 -18.83 -4.45 -12.67
N SER A 79 -19.52 -3.60 -13.39
CA SER A 79 -20.90 -3.85 -13.86
C SER A 79 -20.92 -4.03 -15.37
N ASN A 80 -21.74 -4.98 -15.86
CA ASN A 80 -22.02 -5.14 -17.27
C ASN A 80 -22.99 -4.05 -17.80
N ASN A 81 -23.61 -3.28 -16.88
CA ASN A 81 -24.47 -2.16 -17.24
C ASN A 81 -23.58 -0.96 -17.60
N LYS A 82 -23.65 -0.53 -18.84
CA LYS A 82 -23.08 0.73 -19.35
C LYS A 82 -23.88 1.96 -18.85
N ALA A 83 -24.20 2.03 -17.57
CA ALA A 83 -24.82 3.22 -17.02
C ALA A 83 -23.78 4.36 -17.06
N LYS A 84 -24.05 5.39 -17.83
CA LYS A 84 -23.17 6.55 -18.04
C LYS A 84 -22.75 7.24 -16.73
N ASP A 85 -23.47 7.00 -15.64
CA ASP A 85 -23.32 7.69 -14.36
C ASP A 85 -23.00 6.72 -13.19
N LEU A 86 -22.41 5.55 -13.48
CA LEU A 86 -22.09 4.57 -12.45
C LEU A 86 -21.13 5.15 -11.40
N TYR A 87 -20.21 5.99 -11.83
CA TYR A 87 -19.29 6.70 -10.94
C TYR A 87 -20.05 7.65 -9.99
N ASP A 88 -20.89 8.52 -10.53
CA ASP A 88 -21.64 9.51 -9.72
C ASP A 88 -22.66 8.81 -8.78
N TYR A 89 -23.23 7.68 -9.19
CA TYR A 89 -24.06 6.85 -8.33
C TYR A 89 -23.31 6.34 -7.11
N HIS A 90 -22.09 5.81 -7.30
CA HIS A 90 -21.28 5.30 -6.20
C HIS A 90 -20.62 6.41 -5.37
N TYR A 91 -20.44 7.60 -5.93
CA TYR A 91 -19.78 8.72 -5.25
C TYR A 91 -20.49 9.10 -3.95
N LYS A 92 -21.83 9.13 -3.96
CA LYS A 92 -22.60 9.43 -2.75
C LYS A 92 -22.34 8.43 -1.63
N ALA A 93 -22.41 7.14 -1.92
CA ALA A 93 -22.16 6.10 -0.92
C ALA A 93 -20.70 6.12 -0.42
N TRP A 94 -19.75 6.38 -1.35
CA TRP A 94 -18.34 6.49 -1.00
C TRP A 94 -18.05 7.71 -0.11
N SER A 95 -18.59 8.88 -0.46
CA SER A 95 -18.41 10.11 0.33
C SER A 95 -19.05 10.01 1.71
N GLU A 96 -20.25 9.44 1.83
CA GLU A 96 -20.90 9.20 3.11
C GLU A 96 -20.07 8.25 4.00
N MET A 97 -19.50 7.18 3.42
CA MET A 97 -18.61 6.28 4.13
C MET A 97 -17.34 7.00 4.59
N ALA A 98 -16.71 7.81 3.72
CA ALA A 98 -15.50 8.54 4.04
C ALA A 98 -15.72 9.55 5.17
N LEU A 99 -16.81 10.31 5.10
CA LEU A 99 -17.22 11.28 6.13
C LEU A 99 -17.50 10.60 7.48
N LYS A 100 -18.27 9.50 7.48
CA LYS A 100 -18.59 8.73 8.69
C LYS A 100 -17.37 8.18 9.40
N ASN A 101 -16.29 7.94 8.65
CA ASN A 101 -15.03 7.37 9.18
C ASN A 101 -13.91 8.41 9.30
N ASN A 102 -14.22 9.71 9.33
CA ASN A 102 -13.24 10.80 9.42
C ASN A 102 -12.12 10.66 8.38
N MET A 103 -12.48 10.37 7.13
CA MET A 103 -11.57 10.13 6.00
C MET A 103 -10.62 8.91 6.15
N LYS A 104 -10.79 8.10 7.20
CA LYS A 104 -10.04 6.85 7.41
C LYS A 104 -10.78 5.71 6.71
N VAL A 105 -10.45 5.51 5.44
CA VAL A 105 -11.14 4.56 4.55
C VAL A 105 -10.24 3.38 4.20
N SER A 106 -10.85 2.20 4.09
CA SER A 106 -10.17 0.98 3.65
C SER A 106 -10.98 0.27 2.57
N LEU A 107 -10.30 -0.55 1.75
CA LEU A 107 -10.97 -1.32 0.70
C LEU A 107 -11.99 -2.30 1.25
N SER A 108 -11.73 -2.93 2.40
CA SER A 108 -12.67 -3.84 3.06
C SER A 108 -13.96 -3.13 3.43
N LYS A 109 -13.84 -1.96 4.06
CA LYS A 109 -14.99 -1.14 4.46
C LYS A 109 -15.79 -0.63 3.26
N TRP A 110 -15.11 -0.29 2.18
CA TRP A 110 -15.76 0.08 0.92
C TRP A 110 -16.53 -1.09 0.31
N LYS A 111 -15.93 -2.28 0.25
CA LYS A 111 -16.62 -3.50 -0.23
C LYS A 111 -17.87 -3.84 0.59
N GLU A 112 -17.81 -3.70 1.91
CA GLU A 112 -18.96 -3.88 2.80
C GLU A 112 -20.08 -2.87 2.48
N THR A 113 -19.71 -1.59 2.30
CA THR A 113 -20.67 -0.51 2.03
C THR A 113 -21.45 -0.73 0.73
N ILE A 114 -20.79 -1.24 -0.31
CA ILE A 114 -21.44 -1.51 -1.61
C ILE A 114 -22.06 -2.89 -1.72
N SER A 115 -22.00 -3.71 -0.64
CA SER A 115 -22.49 -5.11 -0.62
C SER A 115 -22.01 -5.93 -1.82
N TYR A 116 -20.75 -5.71 -2.22
CA TYR A 116 -20.19 -6.27 -3.44
C TYR A 116 -19.50 -7.59 -3.14
N GLY A 117 -20.05 -8.70 -3.62
CA GLY A 117 -19.55 -10.05 -3.39
C GLY A 117 -18.04 -10.25 -3.62
N ASN A 118 -17.58 -11.41 -4.05
CA ASN A 118 -16.16 -11.77 -4.13
C ASN A 118 -15.33 -11.06 -5.24
N LYS A 119 -15.95 -10.22 -6.08
CA LYS A 119 -15.24 -9.50 -7.14
C LYS A 119 -14.46 -8.32 -6.55
N GLN A 120 -13.28 -8.02 -7.11
CA GLN A 120 -12.48 -6.86 -6.71
C GLN A 120 -12.99 -5.60 -7.44
N PRO A 121 -13.28 -4.50 -6.72
CA PRO A 121 -13.57 -3.22 -7.36
C PRO A 121 -12.29 -2.68 -8.02
N ILE A 122 -12.46 -2.01 -9.16
CA ILE A 122 -11.35 -1.43 -9.94
C ILE A 122 -11.65 0.02 -10.32
N ILE A 123 -10.62 0.78 -10.60
CA ILE A 123 -10.74 2.07 -11.29
C ILE A 123 -10.66 1.77 -12.79
N ASN A 124 -11.80 1.88 -13.46
CA ASN A 124 -11.89 1.65 -14.89
C ASN A 124 -11.77 2.95 -15.69
N ILE A 125 -11.64 2.83 -17.01
CA ILE A 125 -11.50 3.96 -17.92
C ILE A 125 -12.69 4.95 -17.83
N ASP A 126 -13.90 4.48 -17.56
CA ASP A 126 -15.08 5.33 -17.51
C ASP A 126 -15.09 6.22 -16.26
N SER A 127 -14.56 5.71 -15.12
CA SER A 127 -14.34 6.50 -13.91
C SER A 127 -13.36 7.66 -14.18
N VAL A 128 -12.23 7.36 -14.82
CA VAL A 128 -11.22 8.38 -15.18
C VAL A 128 -11.78 9.37 -16.18
N ARG A 129 -12.48 8.89 -17.21
CA ARG A 129 -13.12 9.73 -18.23
C ARG A 129 -14.17 10.67 -17.65
N SER A 130 -14.97 10.20 -16.68
CA SER A 130 -15.96 11.03 -16.00
C SER A 130 -15.32 12.23 -15.31
N VAL A 131 -14.21 12.01 -14.62
CA VAL A 131 -13.48 13.09 -13.92
C VAL A 131 -12.77 14.02 -14.93
N ILE A 132 -12.08 13.47 -15.94
CA ILE A 132 -11.42 14.29 -16.96
C ILE A 132 -12.39 15.23 -17.67
N ARG A 133 -13.63 14.80 -17.93
CA ARG A 133 -14.67 15.68 -18.50
C ARG A 133 -15.02 16.85 -17.57
N LYS A 134 -15.02 16.63 -16.25
CA LYS A 134 -15.25 17.69 -15.26
C LYS A 134 -14.12 18.71 -15.24
N LEU A 135 -12.87 18.27 -15.55
CA LEU A 135 -11.72 19.17 -15.66
C LEU A 135 -11.76 20.12 -16.85
N ALA A 136 -12.50 19.76 -17.92
CA ALA A 136 -12.63 20.60 -19.11
C ALA A 136 -13.47 21.87 -18.85
N VAL A 137 -14.22 21.89 -17.75
CA VAL A 137 -14.95 23.10 -17.31
C VAL A 137 -13.99 23.99 -16.53
N SER A 138 -14.04 25.31 -16.72
CA SER A 138 -13.21 26.25 -15.96
C SER A 138 -13.40 26.08 -14.45
N SER A 139 -12.33 26.31 -13.67
CA SER A 139 -12.36 26.25 -12.21
C SER A 139 -13.40 27.27 -11.65
N PHE A 140 -14.14 26.85 -10.64
CA PHE A 140 -15.24 27.65 -10.08
C PHE A 140 -14.76 28.75 -9.10
N HIS A 141 -13.72 28.46 -8.30
CA HIS A 141 -13.35 29.35 -7.19
C HIS A 141 -11.85 29.50 -6.98
N SER A 142 -11.02 28.62 -7.51
CA SER A 142 -9.57 28.68 -7.32
C SER A 142 -8.84 28.53 -8.65
N ASN A 143 -7.55 28.90 -8.65
CA ASN A 143 -6.68 28.64 -9.82
C ASN A 143 -6.24 27.16 -9.88
N PHE A 144 -6.71 26.32 -8.97
CA PHE A 144 -6.32 24.93 -8.90
C PHE A 144 -7.52 23.99 -8.98
N LYS A 145 -7.34 22.88 -9.69
CA LYS A 145 -8.23 21.71 -9.73
C LYS A 145 -7.47 20.52 -9.18
N ILE A 146 -8.03 19.87 -8.19
CA ILE A 146 -7.33 18.78 -7.50
C ILE A 146 -8.06 17.47 -7.74
N ILE A 147 -7.32 16.48 -8.22
CA ILE A 147 -7.84 15.14 -8.48
C ILE A 147 -7.10 14.14 -7.59
N VAL A 148 -7.81 13.51 -6.68
CA VAL A 148 -7.29 12.47 -5.81
C VAL A 148 -7.70 11.10 -6.34
N PHE A 149 -6.74 10.24 -6.64
CA PHE A 149 -6.97 8.84 -6.97
C PHE A 149 -6.75 8.00 -5.72
N TRP A 150 -7.85 7.64 -5.04
CA TRP A 150 -7.77 6.74 -3.91
C TRP A 150 -7.59 5.31 -4.41
N MET A 151 -6.55 4.62 -3.94
CA MET A 151 -6.13 3.30 -4.41
C MET A 151 -5.80 3.27 -5.91
N ALA A 152 -4.88 4.12 -6.33
CA ALA A 152 -4.45 4.21 -7.72
C ALA A 152 -3.90 2.88 -8.28
N ASP A 153 -3.41 1.99 -7.42
CA ASP A 153 -2.99 0.62 -7.78
C ASP A 153 -4.14 -0.30 -8.24
N LYS A 154 -5.39 0.15 -8.13
CA LYS A 154 -6.57 -0.55 -8.64
C LYS A 154 -7.01 -0.07 -10.02
N MET A 155 -6.25 0.82 -10.66
CA MET A 155 -6.50 1.18 -12.06
C MET A 155 -6.24 -0.02 -12.97
N ASN A 156 -7.17 -0.24 -13.93
CA ASN A 156 -6.87 -1.14 -15.03
C ASN A 156 -5.95 -0.44 -16.05
N GLU A 157 -5.39 -1.19 -16.99
CA GLU A 157 -4.43 -0.68 -17.97
C GLU A 157 -4.99 0.47 -18.81
N GLU A 158 -6.26 0.37 -19.24
CA GLU A 158 -6.92 1.40 -20.05
C GLU A 158 -7.10 2.71 -19.26
N ALA A 159 -7.47 2.63 -17.98
CA ALA A 159 -7.58 3.79 -17.08
C ALA A 159 -6.20 4.43 -16.85
N SER A 160 -5.18 3.61 -16.63
CA SER A 160 -3.80 4.07 -16.42
C SER A 160 -3.25 4.79 -17.65
N ASN A 161 -3.49 4.24 -18.85
CA ASN A 161 -3.07 4.88 -20.12
C ASN A 161 -3.83 6.18 -20.41
N MET A 162 -5.09 6.28 -20.01
CA MET A 162 -5.86 7.53 -20.11
C MET A 162 -5.34 8.59 -19.15
N LEU A 163 -5.06 8.20 -17.91
CA LEU A 163 -4.49 9.10 -16.90
C LEU A 163 -3.11 9.61 -17.34
N LEU A 164 -2.26 8.73 -17.89
CA LEU A 164 -0.93 9.07 -18.38
C LEU A 164 -0.98 10.24 -19.37
N LYS A 165 -1.87 10.19 -20.37
CA LYS A 165 -2.05 11.27 -21.34
C LYS A 165 -2.43 12.59 -20.67
N THR A 166 -3.25 12.53 -19.61
CA THR A 166 -3.69 13.73 -18.90
C THR A 166 -2.62 14.30 -17.99
N ILE A 167 -1.73 13.45 -17.44
CA ILE A 167 -0.56 13.89 -16.65
C ILE A 167 0.49 14.54 -17.55
N GLU A 168 0.65 14.07 -18.79
CA GLU A 168 1.58 14.62 -19.76
C GLU A 168 1.17 16.03 -20.23
N GLU A 169 -0.13 16.25 -20.40
CA GLU A 169 -0.72 17.53 -20.83
C GLU A 169 -1.80 17.98 -19.85
N PRO A 170 -1.40 18.32 -18.60
CA PRO A 170 -2.37 18.77 -17.62
C PRO A 170 -2.90 20.15 -17.99
N GLY A 171 -4.19 20.38 -17.84
CA GLY A 171 -4.75 21.73 -17.90
C GLY A 171 -4.16 22.63 -16.80
N ASP A 172 -4.19 23.95 -17.04
CA ASP A 172 -3.65 24.92 -16.09
C ASP A 172 -4.21 24.72 -14.68
N GLY A 173 -3.32 24.74 -13.70
CA GLY A 173 -3.66 24.58 -12.29
C GLY A 173 -4.16 23.19 -11.90
N THR A 174 -4.01 22.17 -12.75
CA THR A 174 -4.45 20.82 -12.45
C THR A 174 -3.38 20.05 -11.64
N VAL A 175 -3.79 19.49 -10.51
CA VAL A 175 -2.92 18.70 -9.61
C VAL A 175 -3.52 17.32 -9.41
N PHE A 176 -2.76 16.29 -9.79
CA PHE A 176 -3.11 14.89 -9.58
C PHE A 176 -2.40 14.36 -8.33
N ILE A 177 -3.14 13.72 -7.43
CA ILE A 177 -2.63 13.05 -6.23
C ILE A 177 -3.04 11.58 -6.30
N LEU A 178 -2.06 10.71 -6.50
CA LEU A 178 -2.26 9.27 -6.58
C LEU A 178 -1.91 8.63 -5.25
N LEU A 179 -2.88 8.04 -4.57
CA LEU A 179 -2.69 7.33 -3.31
C LEU A 179 -2.54 5.84 -3.62
N THR A 180 -1.46 5.23 -3.18
CA THR A 180 -1.18 3.82 -3.42
C THR A 180 -0.48 3.17 -2.23
N GLU A 181 -0.79 1.91 -1.96
CA GLU A 181 -0.05 1.08 -1.00
C GLU A 181 1.20 0.42 -1.60
N ASP A 182 1.30 0.38 -2.93
CA ASP A 182 2.42 -0.25 -3.62
C ASP A 182 2.66 0.41 -4.98
N ILE A 183 3.67 1.26 -5.04
CA ILE A 183 4.04 2.00 -6.26
C ILE A 183 4.39 1.08 -7.44
N ARG A 184 4.85 -0.15 -7.16
CA ARG A 184 5.24 -1.12 -8.21
C ARG A 184 4.03 -1.65 -8.99
N LYS A 185 2.80 -1.46 -8.49
CA LYS A 185 1.55 -1.81 -9.19
C LYS A 185 1.10 -0.72 -10.16
N LEU A 186 1.69 0.47 -10.08
CA LEU A 186 1.46 1.54 -11.04
C LEU A 186 2.32 1.32 -12.28
N LEU A 187 1.87 1.84 -13.43
CA LEU A 187 2.70 1.81 -14.64
C LEU A 187 3.99 2.61 -14.40
N PRO A 188 5.17 2.07 -14.77
CA PRO A 188 6.44 2.79 -14.65
C PRO A 188 6.44 4.15 -15.35
N THR A 189 5.66 4.28 -16.42
CA THR A 189 5.46 5.53 -17.16
C THR A 189 4.70 6.60 -16.36
N ILE A 190 3.76 6.21 -15.50
CA ILE A 190 3.10 7.13 -14.55
C ILE A 190 4.09 7.53 -13.46
N VAL A 191 4.78 6.54 -12.86
CA VAL A 191 5.73 6.79 -11.77
C VAL A 191 6.82 7.77 -12.20
N SER A 192 7.35 7.65 -13.41
CA SER A 192 8.41 8.54 -13.92
C SER A 192 7.98 10.00 -14.14
N ARG A 193 6.66 10.27 -14.15
CA ARG A 193 6.09 11.62 -14.36
C ARG A 193 5.52 12.24 -13.09
N CYS A 194 5.54 11.51 -12.00
CA CYS A 194 5.02 11.97 -10.72
C CYS A 194 6.15 12.20 -9.72
N GLN A 195 6.00 13.22 -8.88
CA GLN A 195 6.84 13.33 -7.69
C GLN A 195 6.35 12.33 -6.65
N VAL A 196 7.23 11.41 -6.24
CA VAL A 196 6.90 10.40 -5.23
C VAL A 196 7.17 10.97 -3.84
N ILE A 197 6.14 10.93 -3.01
CA ILE A 197 6.20 11.25 -1.58
C ILE A 197 5.95 9.95 -0.83
N GLY A 198 6.98 9.43 -0.19
CA GLY A 198 6.88 8.22 0.62
C GLY A 198 6.29 8.56 1.99
N VAL A 199 5.11 8.01 2.27
CA VAL A 199 4.43 8.11 3.56
C VAL A 199 4.71 6.83 4.34
N GLY A 200 5.92 6.62 4.77
CA GLY A 200 6.18 5.49 5.62
C GLY A 200 7.56 4.91 5.47
N GLY A 201 8.29 4.91 6.55
CA GLY A 201 9.38 3.95 6.77
C GLY A 201 8.79 2.55 6.92
N ILE A 202 9.60 1.59 6.64
CA ILE A 202 9.43 0.14 6.53
C ILE A 202 8.62 -0.58 7.66
N ASN A 203 7.58 0.05 8.23
CA ASN A 203 6.75 -0.57 9.27
C ASN A 203 5.26 -0.50 8.89
N LYS A 204 4.83 -1.42 8.04
CA LYS A 204 3.40 -1.62 7.73
C LYS A 204 2.64 -2.09 8.97
N LYS A 205 1.82 -1.20 9.56
CA LYS A 205 0.72 -1.62 10.42
C LYS A 205 -0.59 -1.53 9.65
N ARG A 206 -1.02 -2.65 9.09
CA ARG A 206 -2.39 -2.80 8.60
C ARG A 206 -3.32 -2.99 9.80
N THR A 207 -4.41 -2.24 9.86
CA THR A 207 -5.51 -2.53 10.79
C THR A 207 -6.14 -3.88 10.38
N GLY A 208 -5.87 -4.93 11.16
CA GLY A 208 -6.33 -6.30 10.90
C GLY A 208 -5.32 -7.21 10.20
N ALA A 209 -4.14 -6.72 9.82
CA ALA A 209 -3.02 -7.56 9.44
C ALA A 209 -2.33 -8.12 10.68
N LEU A 210 -1.73 -9.30 10.53
CA LEU A 210 -0.87 -9.85 11.57
C LEU A 210 0.24 -8.84 11.91
N GLU A 211 0.46 -8.60 13.19
CA GLU A 211 1.49 -7.66 13.64
C GLU A 211 2.90 -8.23 13.41
N ASN A 212 3.92 -7.37 13.36
CA ASN A 212 5.32 -7.80 13.19
C ASN A 212 5.76 -8.83 14.24
N ASN A 213 5.22 -8.79 15.46
CA ASN A 213 5.43 -9.78 16.51
C ASN A 213 4.86 -11.15 16.14
N GLU A 214 3.71 -11.22 15.44
CA GLU A 214 3.12 -12.46 14.95
C GLU A 214 3.93 -13.04 13.80
N PHE A 215 4.41 -12.19 12.88
CA PHE A 215 5.33 -12.61 11.82
C PHE A 215 6.67 -13.09 12.38
N GLU A 216 7.20 -12.40 13.38
CA GLU A 216 8.43 -12.80 14.08
C GLU A 216 8.25 -14.16 14.77
N ALA A 217 7.10 -14.37 15.44
CA ALA A 217 6.77 -15.64 16.07
C ALA A 217 6.67 -16.77 15.03
N LEU A 218 5.95 -16.55 13.93
CA LEU A 218 5.83 -17.52 12.85
C LEU A 218 7.17 -17.86 12.19
N PHE A 219 8.02 -16.87 11.97
CA PHE A 219 9.36 -17.07 11.43
C PHE A 219 10.24 -17.83 12.43
N SER A 220 10.21 -17.46 13.70
CA SER A 220 10.93 -18.14 14.77
C SER A 220 10.53 -19.61 14.89
N ASP A 221 9.21 -19.90 14.81
CA ASP A 221 8.69 -21.26 14.84
C ASP A 221 9.13 -22.09 13.64
N LEU A 222 9.14 -21.50 12.43
CA LEU A 222 9.67 -22.15 11.24
C LEU A 222 11.14 -22.53 11.45
N MET A 223 11.97 -21.57 11.82
CA MET A 223 13.42 -21.76 11.96
C MET A 223 13.76 -22.76 13.07
N ARG A 224 13.11 -22.65 14.24
CA ARG A 224 13.30 -23.56 15.37
C ARG A 224 12.96 -25.01 15.00
N ASN A 225 11.81 -25.21 14.35
CA ASN A 225 11.35 -26.53 13.98
C ASN A 225 12.16 -27.11 12.81
N ALA A 226 12.56 -26.29 11.85
CA ALA A 226 13.48 -26.70 10.77
C ALA A 226 14.82 -27.17 11.35
N PHE A 227 15.38 -26.45 12.32
CA PHE A 227 16.62 -26.80 12.99
C PHE A 227 16.56 -28.14 13.75
N GLN A 228 15.40 -28.47 14.30
CA GLN A 228 15.20 -29.67 15.10
C GLN A 228 14.67 -30.86 14.29
N ALA A 229 14.23 -30.66 13.06
CA ALA A 229 13.52 -31.66 12.25
C ALA A 229 14.31 -32.95 12.03
N ASN A 230 15.63 -32.85 11.87
CA ASN A 230 16.50 -34.02 11.70
C ASN A 230 16.70 -34.85 12.99
N LYS A 231 16.45 -34.24 14.15
CA LYS A 231 16.68 -34.89 15.45
C LYS A 231 15.39 -35.37 16.12
N ASN A 232 14.24 -34.84 15.68
CA ASN A 232 12.98 -35.06 16.37
C ASN A 232 11.79 -35.08 15.40
N SER A 233 11.12 -36.22 15.31
CA SER A 233 9.89 -36.38 14.51
C SER A 233 8.75 -35.44 14.92
N LYS A 234 8.72 -34.98 16.19
CA LYS A 234 7.75 -33.98 16.68
C LYS A 234 7.94 -32.64 15.98
N SER A 235 9.18 -32.23 15.71
CA SER A 235 9.45 -30.97 15.01
C SER A 235 9.00 -31.04 13.55
N LEU A 236 9.06 -32.19 12.90
CA LEU A 236 8.49 -32.39 11.56
C LEU A 236 6.97 -32.22 11.57
N ALA A 237 6.27 -32.77 12.56
CA ALA A 237 4.82 -32.57 12.73
C ALA A 237 4.47 -31.09 12.98
N GLN A 238 5.31 -30.36 13.72
CA GLN A 238 5.14 -28.93 13.95
C GLN A 238 5.36 -28.10 12.67
N LEU A 239 6.28 -28.46 11.80
CA LEU A 239 6.44 -27.82 10.47
C LEU A 239 5.21 -28.03 9.59
N ILE A 240 4.60 -29.21 9.60
CA ILE A 240 3.35 -29.46 8.89
C ILE A 240 2.20 -28.60 9.48
N ASN A 241 2.14 -28.48 10.82
CA ASN A 241 1.15 -27.61 11.45
C ASN A 241 1.39 -26.13 11.11
N TRP A 242 2.64 -25.68 11.12
CA TRP A 242 3.04 -24.34 10.69
C TRP A 242 2.57 -24.04 9.25
N SER A 243 2.79 -24.97 8.32
CA SER A 243 2.34 -24.81 6.93
C SER A 243 0.81 -24.73 6.80
N ARG A 244 0.05 -25.38 7.72
CA ARG A 244 -1.41 -25.24 7.79
C ARG A 244 -1.83 -23.86 8.31
N ILE A 245 -1.12 -23.31 9.29
CA ILE A 245 -1.38 -21.97 9.83
C ILE A 245 -1.18 -20.94 8.72
N VAL A 246 -0.03 -20.93 8.06
CA VAL A 246 0.26 -20.03 6.93
C VAL A 246 -0.72 -20.25 5.78
N GLY A 247 -1.10 -21.52 5.53
CA GLY A 247 -2.07 -21.89 4.49
C GLY A 247 -3.50 -21.37 4.71
N LYS A 248 -3.85 -20.95 5.93
CA LYS A 248 -5.15 -20.35 6.30
C LYS A 248 -5.12 -18.82 6.32
N MET A 249 -3.96 -18.22 6.16
CA MET A 249 -3.80 -16.76 6.12
C MET A 249 -4.54 -16.16 4.92
N ASP A 250 -4.88 -14.87 5.02
CA ASP A 250 -5.19 -14.08 3.84
C ASP A 250 -3.97 -14.05 2.90
N LYS A 251 -4.25 -14.03 1.60
CA LYS A 251 -3.20 -14.03 0.57
C LYS A 251 -2.20 -12.90 0.76
N GLN A 252 -2.67 -11.74 1.17
CA GLN A 252 -1.83 -10.57 1.35
C GLN A 252 -1.00 -10.68 2.64
N ASP A 253 -1.58 -11.19 3.72
CA ASP A 253 -0.85 -11.42 4.98
C ASP A 253 0.27 -12.45 4.79
N ALA A 254 0.01 -13.50 4.01
CA ALA A 254 1.04 -14.46 3.65
C ALA A 254 2.18 -13.82 2.82
N GLN A 255 1.85 -12.97 1.85
CA GLN A 255 2.87 -12.24 1.08
C GLN A 255 3.67 -11.26 1.95
N ASP A 256 3.02 -10.58 2.88
CA ASP A 256 3.70 -9.66 3.79
C ASP A 256 4.58 -10.42 4.79
N PHE A 257 4.15 -11.58 5.26
CA PHE A 257 4.99 -12.51 6.04
C PHE A 257 6.22 -12.97 5.24
N PHE A 258 6.09 -13.33 3.97
CA PHE A 258 7.23 -13.75 3.16
C PHE A 258 8.22 -12.60 2.93
N LYS A 259 7.75 -11.38 2.70
CA LYS A 259 8.61 -10.18 2.60
C LYS A 259 9.32 -9.88 3.92
N PHE A 260 8.59 -9.96 5.04
CA PHE A 260 9.17 -9.84 6.37
C PHE A 260 10.28 -10.87 6.59
N SER A 261 10.07 -12.11 6.17
CA SER A 261 11.04 -13.19 6.30
C SER A 261 12.33 -12.91 5.50
N ILE A 262 12.22 -12.38 4.27
CA ILE A 262 13.36 -11.99 3.44
C ILE A 262 14.16 -10.88 4.13
N GLU A 263 13.48 -9.85 4.64
CA GLU A 263 14.18 -8.76 5.32
C GLU A 263 14.85 -9.23 6.62
N LEU A 264 14.22 -10.13 7.36
CA LEU A 264 14.78 -10.69 8.58
C LEU A 264 16.03 -11.54 8.29
N LEU A 265 16.04 -12.32 7.21
CA LEU A 265 17.22 -13.04 6.73
C LEU A 265 18.36 -12.08 6.35
N ARG A 266 18.03 -10.99 5.63
CA ARG A 266 18.99 -9.94 5.28
C ARG A 266 19.61 -9.30 6.52
N GLN A 267 18.79 -8.93 7.50
CA GLN A 267 19.25 -8.33 8.76
C GLN A 267 20.16 -9.31 9.55
N ALA A 268 19.80 -10.60 9.58
CA ALA A 268 20.59 -11.63 10.20
C ALA A 268 21.95 -11.82 9.50
N TYR A 269 21.98 -11.77 8.19
CA TYR A 269 23.21 -11.84 7.41
C TYR A 269 24.13 -10.64 7.66
N LEU A 270 23.57 -9.41 7.64
CA LEU A 270 24.34 -8.20 7.95
C LEU A 270 24.96 -8.27 9.35
N LYS A 271 24.21 -8.80 10.32
CA LYS A 271 24.73 -9.01 11.68
C LYS A 271 25.84 -10.04 11.73
N ASN A 272 25.68 -11.15 10.99
CA ASN A 272 26.71 -12.18 10.91
C ASN A 272 28.02 -11.68 10.24
N MET A 273 27.89 -10.68 9.34
CA MET A 273 29.03 -10.00 8.70
C MET A 273 29.61 -8.86 9.54
N GLU A 274 29.12 -8.69 10.78
CA GLU A 274 29.55 -7.63 11.72
C GLU A 274 29.34 -6.20 11.20
N ILE A 275 28.36 -6.00 10.28
CA ILE A 275 27.98 -4.69 9.75
C ILE A 275 26.82 -4.11 10.60
N GLU A 276 27.10 -3.82 11.87
CA GLU A 276 26.08 -3.41 12.85
C GLU A 276 25.37 -2.10 12.47
N GLU A 277 26.05 -1.19 11.77
CA GLU A 277 25.48 0.10 11.34
C GLU A 277 24.26 -0.04 10.44
N LEU A 278 24.13 -1.15 9.71
CA LEU A 278 23.02 -1.44 8.82
C LEU A 278 21.97 -2.37 9.44
N VAL A 279 22.19 -2.84 10.67
CA VAL A 279 21.22 -3.70 11.38
C VAL A 279 20.22 -2.83 12.11
N SER A 280 19.00 -2.81 11.61
CA SER A 280 17.90 -2.04 12.21
C SER A 280 16.88 -2.91 12.96
N PHE A 281 16.91 -4.23 12.76
CA PHE A 281 15.97 -5.16 13.37
C PHE A 281 16.21 -5.28 14.88
N LYS A 282 15.12 -5.16 15.65
CA LYS A 282 15.10 -5.39 17.10
C LYS A 282 14.01 -6.42 17.38
N PRO A 283 14.33 -7.57 17.99
CA PRO A 283 13.33 -8.56 18.37
C PRO A 283 12.25 -7.95 19.26
N THR A 284 11.01 -8.30 18.98
CA THR A 284 9.83 -7.91 19.77
C THR A 284 9.26 -9.08 20.58
N THR A 285 9.73 -10.31 20.28
CA THR A 285 9.36 -11.56 20.94
C THR A 285 10.59 -12.17 21.63
N GLU A 286 10.45 -13.39 22.17
CA GLU A 286 11.57 -14.17 22.74
C GLU A 286 12.52 -14.75 21.65
N PHE A 287 12.46 -14.24 20.42
CA PHE A 287 13.33 -14.69 19.33
C PHE A 287 14.77 -14.28 19.56
N ASN A 288 15.66 -15.27 19.72
CA ASN A 288 17.09 -15.02 19.88
C ASN A 288 17.74 -14.72 18.52
N PHE A 289 17.64 -13.46 18.11
CA PHE A 289 18.16 -12.99 16.81
C PHE A 289 19.70 -13.13 16.72
N ASP A 290 20.42 -12.92 17.83
CA ASP A 290 21.88 -13.03 17.86
C ASP A 290 22.36 -14.47 17.65
N ALA A 291 21.67 -15.43 18.26
CA ALA A 291 21.95 -16.82 18.03
C ALA A 291 21.58 -17.24 16.59
N PHE A 292 20.43 -16.74 16.09
CA PHE A 292 19.96 -17.03 14.74
C PHE A 292 20.88 -16.48 13.66
N SER A 293 21.38 -15.25 13.79
CA SER A 293 22.23 -14.59 12.80
C SER A 293 23.49 -15.42 12.44
N ARG A 294 24.02 -16.16 13.41
CA ARG A 294 25.21 -17.01 13.19
C ARG A 294 24.99 -18.16 12.19
N PHE A 295 23.73 -18.54 11.96
CA PHE A 295 23.38 -19.61 11.01
C PHE A 295 23.12 -19.09 9.59
N ILE A 296 22.94 -17.77 9.43
CA ILE A 296 22.72 -17.16 8.12
C ILE A 296 24.07 -16.73 7.55
N THR A 297 24.55 -17.50 6.60
CA THR A 297 25.87 -17.35 5.98
C THR A 297 25.74 -17.05 4.49
N LYS A 298 26.85 -16.70 3.84
CA LYS A 298 26.90 -16.52 2.38
C LYS A 298 26.43 -17.77 1.62
N ASN A 299 26.60 -18.97 2.22
CA ASN A 299 26.29 -20.22 1.55
C ASN A 299 24.78 -20.54 1.49
N ASN A 300 23.96 -19.98 2.41
CA ASN A 300 22.54 -20.34 2.51
C ASN A 300 21.57 -19.16 2.35
N ILE A 301 22.03 -17.92 2.50
CA ILE A 301 21.16 -16.75 2.44
C ILE A 301 20.45 -16.61 1.10
N GLU A 302 21.17 -16.85 -0.01
CA GLU A 302 20.62 -16.68 -1.37
C GLU A 302 19.49 -17.68 -1.62
N GLU A 303 19.70 -18.96 -1.31
CA GLU A 303 18.68 -19.99 -1.50
C GLU A 303 17.50 -19.84 -0.54
N LEU A 304 17.72 -19.43 0.73
CA LEU A 304 16.65 -19.14 1.68
C LEU A 304 15.80 -17.96 1.21
N SER A 305 16.42 -16.87 0.81
CA SER A 305 15.70 -15.68 0.31
C SER A 305 14.93 -15.99 -0.96
N SER A 306 15.55 -16.68 -1.92
CA SER A 306 14.90 -17.12 -3.16
C SER A 306 13.70 -18.03 -2.90
N GLY A 307 13.73 -18.86 -1.86
CA GLY A 307 12.59 -19.67 -1.43
C GLY A 307 11.36 -18.80 -1.09
N PHE A 308 11.55 -17.72 -0.33
CA PHE A 308 10.47 -16.79 0.02
C PHE A 308 10.05 -15.90 -1.16
N GLU A 309 10.98 -15.48 -2.01
CA GLU A 309 10.68 -14.73 -3.24
C GLU A 309 9.79 -15.55 -4.19
N ASN A 310 10.12 -16.81 -4.40
CA ASN A 310 9.29 -17.74 -5.18
C ASN A 310 7.90 -17.92 -4.55
N ALA A 311 7.81 -17.96 -3.22
CA ALA A 311 6.53 -18.05 -2.53
C ALA A 311 5.64 -16.82 -2.76
N ILE A 312 6.21 -15.62 -2.79
CA ILE A 312 5.49 -14.39 -3.16
C ILE A 312 4.97 -14.51 -4.60
N TYR A 313 5.81 -14.96 -5.52
CA TYR A 313 5.45 -15.12 -6.91
C TYR A 313 4.34 -16.17 -7.12
N GLU A 314 4.47 -17.36 -6.54
CA GLU A 314 3.50 -18.45 -6.64
C GLU A 314 2.16 -18.07 -5.99
N SER A 315 2.20 -17.39 -4.83
CA SER A 315 0.99 -16.90 -4.18
C SER A 315 0.21 -15.93 -5.06
N SER A 316 0.87 -15.18 -5.95
CA SER A 316 0.20 -14.32 -6.93
C SER A 316 -0.59 -15.10 -8.00
N ARG A 317 -0.20 -16.34 -8.29
CA ARG A 317 -0.71 -17.20 -9.39
C ARG A 317 -1.75 -18.24 -8.99
N ASN A 318 -2.51 -18.03 -7.92
CA ASN A 318 -3.54 -18.95 -7.43
C ASN A 318 -3.05 -20.35 -6.99
N VAL A 319 -1.78 -20.51 -6.66
CA VAL A 319 -1.28 -21.71 -5.98
C VAL A 319 -1.79 -21.71 -4.53
N LYS A 320 -2.16 -22.87 -4.01
CA LYS A 320 -2.64 -22.97 -2.61
C LYS A 320 -1.53 -22.61 -1.62
N LEU A 321 -1.79 -21.65 -0.75
CA LEU A 321 -0.81 -21.18 0.26
C LEU A 321 -0.27 -22.32 1.14
N SER A 322 -1.08 -23.33 1.46
CA SER A 322 -0.61 -24.49 2.22
C SER A 322 0.46 -25.31 1.50
N MET A 323 0.43 -25.37 0.16
CA MET A 323 1.46 -26.05 -0.63
C MET A 323 2.75 -25.22 -0.64
N ILE A 324 2.63 -23.91 -0.87
CA ILE A 324 3.75 -22.97 -0.84
C ILE A 324 4.45 -23.02 0.53
N ALA A 325 3.68 -22.94 1.61
CA ALA A 325 4.22 -22.98 2.96
C ALA A 325 4.89 -24.32 3.30
N THR A 326 4.37 -25.42 2.77
CA THR A 326 5.00 -26.74 2.94
C THR A 326 6.32 -26.82 2.21
N ASP A 327 6.40 -26.32 0.99
CA ASP A 327 7.66 -26.26 0.21
C ASP A 327 8.71 -25.41 0.92
N ILE A 328 8.34 -24.22 1.42
CA ILE A 328 9.23 -23.38 2.25
C ILE A 328 9.74 -24.15 3.47
N ALA A 329 8.86 -24.82 4.22
CA ALA A 329 9.26 -25.54 5.42
C ALA A 329 10.29 -26.63 5.13
N PHE A 330 10.10 -27.40 4.06
CA PHE A 330 11.05 -28.45 3.67
C PHE A 330 12.35 -27.89 3.09
N LYS A 331 12.30 -26.87 2.24
CA LYS A 331 13.50 -26.20 1.70
C LYS A 331 14.33 -25.59 2.81
N THR A 332 13.70 -24.87 3.73
CA THR A 332 14.37 -24.29 4.90
C THR A 332 15.07 -25.37 5.72
N THR A 333 14.39 -26.49 5.99
CA THR A 333 14.99 -27.62 6.73
C THR A 333 16.23 -28.17 6.02
N LYS A 334 16.14 -28.37 4.70
CA LYS A 334 17.26 -28.87 3.90
C LYS A 334 18.46 -27.91 3.94
N LEU A 335 18.22 -26.62 3.79
CA LEU A 335 19.29 -25.59 3.73
C LEU A 335 19.96 -25.32 5.07
N ILE A 336 19.23 -25.47 6.17
CA ILE A 336 19.83 -25.33 7.52
C ILE A 336 20.74 -26.52 7.88
N HIS A 337 20.48 -27.68 7.32
CA HIS A 337 21.25 -28.88 7.63
C HIS A 337 22.25 -29.29 6.55
N GLY A 338 22.21 -28.69 5.40
CA GLY A 338 23.07 -29.02 4.24
C GLY A 338 24.25 -28.07 4.01
N GLY A 339 24.45 -27.10 4.94
CA GLY A 339 25.55 -26.13 4.87
C GLY A 339 26.74 -26.56 5.72
#